data_e2a70c7a5b68c497c5fb72e5c8914388
#
_entry.id   e2a70c7a5b68c497c5fb72e5c8914388
#
_cell.length_a   1.000
_cell.length_b   1.000
_cell.length_c   1.000
_cell.angle_alpha   90.00
_cell.angle_beta   90.00
_cell.angle_gamma   90.00
#
_symmetry.space_group_name_H-M   'P 1'
#
loop_
_entity.id
_entity.type
_entity.pdbx_description
1 polymer ?
#
loop_
_entity_poly.entity_id
_entity_poly.type
_entity_poly.pdbx_seq_one_letter_code
_entity_poly.pdbx_strand_id
1 'polypeptide(L)'
;SKEYAGTVLHAGEFILQAIGSKYEILAMTDVECVCYRFSKPEFFCEDRYNHIMKEVTPPLIFYPLTITPELQLFLESSKAYLSEEKICREMLCFKRKELAFILGNYYSDYELSMLIHPLAQYTNSFHYFVLQNHAKVKTVEELAQLGGYTVATFRRIFNSVFHQPVYEWMMERRKESVVYELRYTDASISEICYKYGFESLPHFSNFCKKN
;
A
#
# COMPACT_ATOMS: atom_id res chain seq x y z
N SER A 1 -10.38 -1.70 -13.72
CA SER A 1 -10.41 -0.96 -14.97
C SER A 1 -10.62 -1.95 -16.11
N LYS A 2 -11.26 -1.52 -17.22
CA LYS A 2 -11.53 -2.39 -18.40
C LYS A 2 -10.23 -2.93 -19.05
N GLU A 3 -9.09 -2.33 -18.75
CA GLU A 3 -7.78 -2.69 -19.31
C GLU A 3 -7.27 -4.07 -18.85
N TYR A 4 -7.81 -4.56 -17.73
CA TYR A 4 -7.39 -5.85 -17.15
C TYR A 4 -8.50 -6.89 -17.14
N ALA A 5 -9.61 -6.62 -17.86
CA ALA A 5 -10.72 -7.55 -17.93
C ALA A 5 -10.30 -8.84 -18.62
N GLY A 6 -10.58 -9.99 -17.99
CA GLY A 6 -10.35 -11.31 -18.56
C GLY A 6 -9.04 -12.00 -18.16
N THR A 7 -8.21 -11.41 -17.28
CA THR A 7 -7.05 -12.13 -16.72
C THR A 7 -7.55 -13.21 -15.74
N VAL A 8 -7.15 -14.45 -15.98
CA VAL A 8 -7.43 -15.59 -15.09
C VAL A 8 -6.20 -15.85 -14.24
N LEU A 9 -6.40 -15.97 -12.92
CA LEU A 9 -5.38 -16.33 -11.97
C LEU A 9 -5.61 -17.78 -11.52
N HIS A 10 -4.62 -18.64 -11.70
CA HIS A 10 -4.68 -20.04 -11.31
C HIS A 10 -4.07 -20.29 -9.94
N ALA A 11 -4.37 -21.43 -9.33
CA ALA A 11 -3.71 -21.85 -8.12
C ALA A 11 -2.18 -21.95 -8.33
N GLY A 12 -1.40 -21.45 -7.38
CA GLY A 12 0.07 -21.38 -7.52
C GLY A 12 0.58 -20.19 -8.32
N GLU A 13 -0.28 -19.23 -8.63
CA GLU A 13 0.09 -17.97 -9.27
C GLU A 13 -0.17 -16.77 -8.36
N PHE A 14 0.51 -15.66 -8.63
CA PHE A 14 0.28 -14.39 -7.96
C PHE A 14 0.36 -13.22 -8.93
N ILE A 15 -0.25 -12.13 -8.55
CA ILE A 15 -0.22 -10.85 -9.27
C ILE A 15 0.10 -9.72 -8.30
N LEU A 16 0.56 -8.61 -8.84
CA LEU A 16 0.73 -7.38 -8.11
C LEU A 16 -0.38 -6.39 -8.50
N GLN A 17 -1.06 -5.86 -7.51
CA GLN A 17 -2.18 -4.94 -7.70
C GLN A 17 -1.88 -3.59 -7.04
N ALA A 18 -2.07 -2.50 -7.77
CA ALA A 18 -1.93 -1.17 -7.22
C ALA A 18 -3.03 -0.87 -6.18
N ILE A 19 -2.64 -0.28 -5.04
CA ILE A 19 -3.60 0.13 -3.99
C ILE A 19 -4.56 1.15 -4.57
N GLY A 20 -5.87 0.93 -4.38
CA GLY A 20 -6.92 1.82 -4.86
C GLY A 20 -7.33 1.62 -6.32
N SER A 21 -6.72 0.69 -7.02
CA SER A 21 -7.26 0.23 -8.29
C SER A 21 -8.60 -0.50 -8.07
N LYS A 22 -9.55 -0.26 -8.96
CA LYS A 22 -10.87 -0.89 -8.91
C LYS A 22 -10.88 -2.07 -9.88
N TYR A 23 -10.91 -3.27 -9.33
CA TYR A 23 -11.07 -4.52 -10.07
C TYR A 23 -12.25 -5.29 -9.54
N GLU A 24 -12.91 -5.98 -10.41
CA GLU A 24 -13.88 -6.98 -10.06
C GLU A 24 -13.17 -8.34 -10.06
N ILE A 25 -13.13 -8.97 -8.90
CA ILE A 25 -12.53 -10.30 -8.73
C ILE A 25 -13.68 -11.28 -8.60
N LEU A 26 -13.81 -12.18 -9.57
CA LEU A 26 -14.80 -13.24 -9.56
C LEU A 26 -14.11 -14.57 -9.21
N ALA A 27 -14.47 -15.13 -8.05
CA ALA A 27 -14.04 -16.47 -7.69
C ALA A 27 -14.85 -17.49 -8.50
N MET A 28 -14.19 -18.31 -9.30
CA MET A 28 -14.82 -19.36 -10.11
C MET A 28 -14.87 -20.71 -9.38
N THR A 29 -14.11 -20.87 -8.31
CA THR A 29 -14.04 -22.04 -7.45
C THR A 29 -13.80 -21.58 -6.01
N ASP A 30 -13.80 -22.50 -5.05
CA ASP A 30 -13.31 -22.20 -3.71
C ASP A 30 -11.84 -21.82 -3.78
N VAL A 31 -11.51 -20.63 -3.23
CA VAL A 31 -10.17 -20.02 -3.30
C VAL A 31 -9.70 -19.63 -1.91
N GLU A 32 -8.49 -20.03 -1.58
CA GLU A 32 -7.72 -19.45 -0.49
C GLU A 32 -6.64 -18.55 -1.08
N CYS A 33 -6.59 -17.27 -0.64
CA CYS A 33 -5.56 -16.34 -1.08
C CYS A 33 -4.89 -15.63 0.10
N VAL A 34 -3.59 -15.37 -0.04
CA VAL A 34 -2.83 -14.52 0.87
C VAL A 34 -2.67 -13.15 0.21
N CYS A 35 -3.14 -12.10 0.89
CA CYS A 35 -3.01 -10.73 0.44
C CYS A 35 -1.94 -10.01 1.25
N TYR A 36 -0.84 -9.64 0.61
CA TYR A 36 0.25 -8.90 1.22
C TYR A 36 0.18 -7.42 0.79
N ARG A 37 -0.08 -6.51 1.76
CA ARG A 37 -0.17 -5.07 1.48
C ARG A 37 1.11 -4.35 1.86
N PHE A 38 1.57 -3.47 1.00
CA PHE A 38 2.69 -2.57 1.26
C PHE A 38 2.41 -1.19 0.65
N SER A 39 2.84 -0.16 1.34
CA SER A 39 2.58 1.23 0.94
C SER A 39 3.56 1.76 -0.10
N LYS A 40 4.72 1.13 -0.23
CA LYS A 40 5.76 1.44 -1.23
C LYS A 40 6.28 0.15 -1.83
N PRO A 41 6.50 0.09 -3.14
CA PRO A 41 7.23 -0.99 -3.78
C PRO A 41 8.73 -0.87 -3.48
N GLU A 42 9.10 -0.93 -2.20
CA GLU A 42 10.51 -0.97 -1.76
C GLU A 42 11.12 -2.36 -1.97
N PHE A 43 10.74 -3.02 -3.07
CA PHE A 43 11.23 -4.36 -3.38
C PHE A 43 12.66 -4.34 -3.92
N PHE A 44 13.05 -3.24 -4.56
CA PHE A 44 14.35 -3.10 -5.18
C PHE A 44 14.99 -1.76 -4.82
N CYS A 45 16.33 -1.72 -4.85
CA CYS A 45 17.02 -0.43 -4.87
C CYS A 45 16.60 0.36 -6.13
N GLU A 46 16.70 1.67 -6.05
CA GLU A 46 16.26 2.58 -7.12
C GLU A 46 16.92 2.27 -8.46
N ASP A 47 18.18 1.94 -8.45
CA ASP A 47 18.93 1.59 -9.68
C ASP A 47 18.37 0.34 -10.34
N ARG A 48 18.09 -0.71 -9.57
CA ARG A 48 17.51 -1.95 -10.11
C ARG A 48 16.09 -1.74 -10.59
N TYR A 49 15.27 -0.99 -9.85
CA TYR A 49 13.93 -0.62 -10.29
C TYR A 49 13.95 0.10 -11.64
N ASN A 50 14.83 1.10 -11.78
CA ASN A 50 14.99 1.84 -13.01
C ASN A 50 15.52 0.97 -14.18
N HIS A 51 16.38 -0.01 -13.90
CA HIS A 51 16.85 -0.98 -14.88
C HIS A 51 15.71 -1.87 -15.39
N ILE A 52 14.99 -2.51 -14.48
CA ILE A 52 13.83 -3.37 -14.78
C ILE A 52 12.78 -2.62 -15.61
N MET A 53 12.48 -1.36 -15.25
CA MET A 53 11.46 -0.56 -15.93
C MET A 53 11.86 -0.04 -17.31
N LYS A 54 13.16 -0.02 -17.65
CA LYS A 54 13.65 0.41 -18.97
C LYS A 54 13.60 -0.70 -20.03
N GLU A 55 13.66 -1.95 -19.62
CA GLU A 55 13.88 -3.05 -20.56
C GLU A 55 12.63 -3.49 -21.34
N VAL A 56 11.44 -3.20 -20.83
CA VAL A 56 10.21 -3.69 -21.48
C VAL A 56 9.11 -2.64 -21.43
N THR A 57 8.38 -2.48 -22.52
CA THR A 57 7.08 -1.81 -22.55
C THR A 57 5.99 -2.89 -22.59
N PRO A 58 5.58 -3.45 -21.44
CA PRO A 58 4.62 -4.54 -21.43
C PRO A 58 3.23 -4.03 -21.76
N PRO A 59 2.34 -4.90 -22.25
CA PRO A 59 0.94 -4.57 -22.41
C PRO A 59 0.31 -4.25 -21.05
N LEU A 60 -0.72 -3.39 -21.04
CA LEU A 60 -1.48 -3.00 -19.85
C LEU A 60 -2.40 -4.13 -19.37
N ILE A 61 -1.82 -5.27 -19.05
CA ILE A 61 -2.54 -6.45 -18.53
C ILE A 61 -1.89 -6.93 -17.25
N PHE A 62 -2.65 -7.55 -16.37
CA PHE A 62 -2.07 -8.32 -15.28
C PHE A 62 -1.27 -9.47 -15.86
N TYR A 63 -0.08 -9.64 -15.32
CA TYR A 63 0.79 -10.75 -15.69
C TYR A 63 0.96 -11.66 -14.46
N PRO A 64 0.23 -12.78 -14.40
CA PRO A 64 0.40 -13.75 -13.33
C PRO A 64 1.78 -14.38 -13.41
N LEU A 65 2.45 -14.47 -12.27
CA LEU A 65 3.70 -15.20 -12.11
C LEU A 65 3.47 -16.46 -11.27
N THR A 66 4.18 -17.51 -11.59
CA THR A 66 4.16 -18.75 -10.81
C THR A 66 4.86 -18.56 -9.47
N ILE A 67 4.27 -19.07 -8.41
CA ILE A 67 4.87 -19.10 -7.07
C ILE A 67 6.01 -20.10 -7.07
N THR A 68 7.24 -19.62 -6.86
CA THR A 68 8.43 -20.50 -6.71
C THR A 68 8.40 -21.21 -5.35
N PRO A 69 9.18 -22.32 -5.16
CA PRO A 69 9.27 -22.99 -3.87
C PRO A 69 9.66 -22.04 -2.72
N GLU A 70 10.56 -21.10 -2.97
CA GLU A 70 11.01 -20.10 -1.99
C GLU A 70 9.90 -19.13 -1.61
N LEU A 71 9.13 -18.68 -2.60
CA LEU A 71 7.95 -17.84 -2.34
C LEU A 71 6.87 -18.62 -1.60
N GLN A 72 6.70 -19.91 -1.90
CA GLN A 72 5.77 -20.77 -1.18
C GLN A 72 6.14 -20.88 0.31
N LEU A 73 7.40 -21.14 0.63
CA LEU A 73 7.91 -21.19 2.02
C LEU A 73 7.68 -19.84 2.74
N PHE A 74 7.92 -18.74 2.06
CA PHE A 74 7.62 -17.40 2.58
C PHE A 74 6.13 -17.24 2.92
N LEU A 75 5.24 -17.67 2.04
CA LEU A 75 3.79 -17.58 2.25
C LEU A 75 3.34 -18.46 3.42
N GLU A 76 3.84 -19.68 3.51
CA GLU A 76 3.54 -20.63 4.61
C GLU A 76 4.01 -20.08 5.96
N SER A 77 5.25 -19.60 6.04
CA SER A 77 5.75 -18.98 7.27
C SER A 77 5.00 -17.69 7.63
N SER A 78 4.63 -16.89 6.64
CA SER A 78 3.83 -15.68 6.87
C SER A 78 2.44 -16.03 7.41
N LYS A 79 1.81 -17.07 6.88
CA LYS A 79 0.52 -17.61 7.33
C LYS A 79 0.59 -18.10 8.78
N ALA A 80 1.66 -18.83 9.15
CA ALA A 80 1.90 -19.29 10.51
C ALA A 80 1.99 -18.10 11.50
N TYR A 81 2.70 -17.02 11.14
CA TYR A 81 2.79 -15.83 12.00
C TYR A 81 1.49 -15.05 12.07
N LEU A 82 0.70 -15.01 10.99
CA LEU A 82 -0.60 -14.31 10.98
C LEU A 82 -1.64 -15.00 11.88
N SER A 83 -1.51 -16.30 12.13
CA SER A 83 -2.39 -17.03 13.05
C SER A 83 -2.09 -16.76 14.53
N GLU A 84 -0.93 -16.17 14.83
CA GLU A 84 -0.57 -15.76 16.19
C GLU A 84 -0.93 -14.29 16.41
N GLU A 85 -1.61 -13.98 17.52
CA GLU A 85 -2.03 -12.61 17.88
C GLU A 85 -0.85 -11.65 18.20
N LYS A 86 0.41 -12.11 18.02
CA LYS A 86 1.65 -11.42 18.42
C LYS A 86 2.50 -10.92 17.25
N ILE A 87 1.90 -10.47 16.17
CA ILE A 87 2.69 -9.90 15.07
C ILE A 87 3.15 -8.49 15.44
N CYS A 88 4.45 -8.28 15.55
CA CYS A 88 5.03 -6.96 15.75
C CYS A 88 5.41 -6.29 14.41
N ARG A 89 5.56 -4.97 14.45
CA ARG A 89 5.96 -4.16 13.28
C ARG A 89 7.30 -4.60 12.69
N GLU A 90 8.24 -4.98 13.54
CA GLU A 90 9.57 -5.42 13.11
C GLU A 90 9.50 -6.70 12.29
N MET A 91 8.68 -7.67 12.71
CA MET A 91 8.44 -8.89 11.94
C MET A 91 7.89 -8.59 10.55
N LEU A 92 6.94 -7.66 10.43
CA LEU A 92 6.43 -7.23 9.12
C LEU A 92 7.51 -6.56 8.27
N CYS A 93 8.43 -5.80 8.87
CA CYS A 93 9.57 -5.23 8.17
C CYS A 93 10.55 -6.31 7.66
N PHE A 94 10.83 -7.33 8.46
CA PHE A 94 11.66 -8.46 8.03
C PHE A 94 10.99 -9.25 6.90
N LYS A 95 9.71 -9.56 7.02
CA LYS A 95 8.95 -10.26 5.98
C LYS A 95 8.91 -9.49 4.67
N ARG A 96 8.82 -8.17 4.71
CA ARG A 96 8.90 -7.33 3.50
C ARG A 96 10.28 -7.41 2.84
N LYS A 97 11.37 -7.39 3.62
CA LYS A 97 12.73 -7.55 3.10
C LYS A 97 12.96 -8.95 2.51
N GLU A 98 12.45 -9.97 3.18
CA GLU A 98 12.48 -11.35 2.68
C GLU A 98 11.76 -11.49 1.35
N LEU A 99 10.54 -10.94 1.23
CA LEU A 99 9.80 -10.92 -0.03
C LEU A 99 10.58 -10.20 -1.14
N ALA A 100 11.18 -9.04 -0.83
CA ALA A 100 12.00 -8.30 -1.79
C ALA A 100 13.21 -9.12 -2.26
N PHE A 101 13.87 -9.83 -1.35
CA PHE A 101 14.98 -10.72 -1.66
C PHE A 101 14.54 -11.89 -2.56
N ILE A 102 13.44 -12.54 -2.23
CA ILE A 102 12.89 -13.64 -3.03
C ILE A 102 12.54 -13.17 -4.44
N LEU A 103 11.75 -12.12 -4.57
CA LEU A 103 11.39 -11.56 -5.87
C LEU A 103 12.62 -11.20 -6.68
N GLY A 104 13.62 -10.57 -6.04
CA GLY A 104 14.82 -10.13 -6.70
C GLY A 104 15.80 -11.24 -7.13
N ASN A 105 15.73 -12.43 -6.59
CA ASN A 105 16.69 -13.50 -6.86
C ASN A 105 16.11 -14.71 -7.61
N TYR A 106 14.80 -14.90 -7.53
CA TYR A 106 14.13 -16.07 -8.11
C TYR A 106 13.24 -15.76 -9.32
N TYR A 107 13.12 -14.47 -9.69
CA TYR A 107 12.41 -14.04 -10.88
C TYR A 107 13.34 -13.21 -11.78
N SER A 108 13.23 -13.40 -13.09
CA SER A 108 13.97 -12.64 -14.08
C SER A 108 13.55 -11.17 -14.13
N ASP A 109 14.42 -10.29 -14.61
CA ASP A 109 14.08 -8.87 -14.77
C ASP A 109 12.90 -8.66 -15.73
N TYR A 110 12.73 -9.55 -16.73
CA TYR A 110 11.55 -9.55 -17.60
C TYR A 110 10.26 -9.83 -16.82
N GLU A 111 10.20 -10.91 -16.02
CA GLU A 111 9.03 -11.26 -15.20
C GLU A 111 8.72 -10.17 -14.20
N LEU A 112 9.74 -9.60 -13.56
CA LEU A 112 9.58 -8.48 -12.63
C LEU A 112 9.07 -7.22 -13.32
N SER A 113 9.52 -6.92 -14.53
CA SER A 113 9.02 -5.78 -15.30
C SER A 113 7.53 -5.94 -15.61
N MET A 114 7.11 -7.12 -16.02
CA MET A 114 5.71 -7.43 -16.30
C MET A 114 4.83 -7.35 -15.05
N LEU A 115 5.33 -7.84 -13.90
CA LEU A 115 4.65 -7.79 -12.62
C LEU A 115 4.46 -6.36 -12.10
N ILE A 116 5.50 -5.50 -12.23
CA ILE A 116 5.55 -4.17 -11.64
C ILE A 116 4.94 -3.11 -12.56
N HIS A 117 4.89 -3.34 -13.86
CA HIS A 117 4.42 -2.35 -14.83
C HIS A 117 3.04 -1.74 -14.51
N PRO A 118 2.04 -2.49 -14.04
CA PRO A 118 0.78 -1.90 -13.62
C PRO A 118 0.93 -0.87 -12.49
N LEU A 119 1.98 -0.97 -11.67
CA LEU A 119 2.28 0.01 -10.63
C LEU A 119 2.90 1.29 -11.19
N ALA A 120 3.71 1.22 -12.24
CA ALA A 120 4.40 2.38 -12.78
C ALA A 120 3.44 3.45 -13.29
N GLN A 121 2.36 3.05 -13.93
CA GLN A 121 1.30 3.99 -14.33
C GLN A 121 0.56 4.57 -13.14
N TYR A 122 0.42 3.79 -12.09
CA TYR A 122 -0.24 4.20 -10.86
C TYR A 122 0.62 5.17 -10.04
N THR A 123 1.96 5.03 -10.03
CA THR A 123 2.87 5.92 -9.27
C THR A 123 2.80 7.37 -9.74
N ASN A 124 2.42 7.62 -10.99
CA ASN A 124 2.20 8.95 -11.55
C ASN A 124 0.77 9.48 -11.29
N SER A 125 -0.08 8.72 -10.60
CA SER A 125 -1.47 9.10 -10.36
C SER A 125 -1.62 10.01 -9.15
N PHE A 126 -2.66 10.85 -9.18
CA PHE A 126 -3.08 11.66 -8.03
C PHE A 126 -3.36 10.80 -6.79
N HIS A 127 -3.92 9.61 -6.98
CA HIS A 127 -4.21 8.67 -5.90
C HIS A 127 -2.92 8.23 -5.18
N TYR A 128 -1.89 7.85 -5.93
CA TYR A 128 -0.59 7.49 -5.36
C TYR A 128 0.06 8.66 -4.63
N PHE A 129 0.03 9.85 -5.23
CA PHE A 129 0.54 11.07 -4.59
C PHE A 129 -0.08 11.25 -3.19
N VAL A 130 -1.40 11.16 -3.09
CA VAL A 130 -2.12 11.32 -1.82
C VAL A 130 -1.69 10.25 -0.81
N LEU A 131 -1.66 8.98 -1.21
CA LEU A 131 -1.27 7.87 -0.31
C LEU A 131 0.16 8.01 0.22
N GLN A 132 1.08 8.53 -0.58
CA GLN A 132 2.48 8.70 -0.17
C GLN A 132 2.73 9.91 0.73
N ASN A 133 1.85 10.89 0.69
CA ASN A 133 2.12 12.20 1.30
C ASN A 133 1.16 12.59 2.43
N HIS A 134 -0.02 11.97 2.53
CA HIS A 134 -1.00 12.37 3.56
C HIS A 134 -0.48 12.29 4.99
N ALA A 135 0.40 11.34 5.30
CA ALA A 135 0.97 11.18 6.64
C ALA A 135 2.11 12.17 6.96
N LYS A 136 2.63 12.88 5.94
CA LYS A 136 3.71 13.87 6.08
C LYS A 136 3.19 15.27 6.38
N VAL A 137 1.91 15.49 6.25
CA VAL A 137 1.25 16.79 6.36
C VAL A 137 0.12 16.74 7.38
N LYS A 138 -0.24 17.89 7.94
CA LYS A 138 -1.28 17.99 8.96
C LYS A 138 -2.61 18.49 8.39
N THR A 139 -2.57 19.24 7.31
CA THR A 139 -3.74 19.92 6.73
C THR A 139 -3.96 19.58 5.26
N VAL A 140 -5.17 19.82 4.79
CA VAL A 140 -5.55 19.69 3.37
C VAL A 140 -4.78 20.69 2.52
N GLU A 141 -4.55 21.87 3.05
CA GLU A 141 -3.84 22.99 2.42
C GLU A 141 -2.39 22.60 2.14
N GLU A 142 -1.70 22.02 3.14
CA GLU A 142 -0.33 21.51 2.99
C GLU A 142 -0.26 20.39 1.95
N LEU A 143 -1.23 19.45 1.95
CA LEU A 143 -1.26 18.36 0.99
C LEU A 143 -1.49 18.87 -0.44
N ALA A 144 -2.38 19.84 -0.62
CA ALA A 144 -2.62 20.47 -1.90
C ALA A 144 -1.39 21.23 -2.42
N GLN A 145 -0.74 22.01 -1.55
CA GLN A 145 0.50 22.73 -1.87
C GLN A 145 1.62 21.80 -2.27
N LEU A 146 1.81 20.70 -1.54
CA LEU A 146 2.83 19.69 -1.85
C LEU A 146 2.64 19.06 -3.23
N GLY A 147 1.38 18.91 -3.68
CA GLY A 147 1.03 18.44 -5.02
C GLY A 147 1.01 19.50 -6.11
N GLY A 148 1.29 20.77 -5.79
CA GLY A 148 1.24 21.86 -6.75
C GLY A 148 -0.18 22.27 -7.15
N TYR A 149 -1.18 21.97 -6.32
CA TYR A 149 -2.59 22.29 -6.58
C TYR A 149 -3.09 23.45 -5.73
N THR A 150 -4.04 24.22 -6.26
CA THR A 150 -4.88 25.04 -5.39
C THR A 150 -5.78 24.15 -4.54
N VAL A 151 -6.16 24.58 -3.35
CA VAL A 151 -7.02 23.81 -2.43
C VAL A 151 -8.36 23.42 -3.10
N ALA A 152 -8.94 24.32 -3.87
CA ALA A 152 -10.19 24.07 -4.59
C ALA A 152 -10.03 22.96 -5.65
N THR A 153 -8.97 23.03 -6.45
CA THR A 153 -8.65 22.01 -7.47
C THR A 153 -8.36 20.66 -6.82
N PHE A 154 -7.57 20.67 -5.74
CA PHE A 154 -7.22 19.47 -4.99
C PHE A 154 -8.48 18.77 -4.45
N ARG A 155 -9.37 19.49 -3.77
CA ARG A 155 -10.63 18.95 -3.23
C ARG A 155 -11.50 18.34 -4.33
N ARG A 156 -11.60 18.99 -5.49
CA ARG A 156 -12.39 18.50 -6.62
C ARG A 156 -11.82 17.20 -7.18
N ILE A 157 -10.50 17.14 -7.42
CA ILE A 157 -9.83 15.92 -7.93
C ILE A 157 -9.91 14.82 -6.88
N PHE A 158 -9.66 15.15 -5.60
CA PHE A 158 -9.73 14.19 -4.51
C PHE A 158 -11.11 13.53 -4.43
N ASN A 159 -12.17 14.33 -4.47
CA ASN A 159 -13.54 13.81 -4.41
C ASN A 159 -13.87 12.88 -5.60
N SER A 160 -13.36 13.20 -6.80
CA SER A 160 -13.55 12.34 -7.97
C SER A 160 -12.78 11.00 -7.90
N VAL A 161 -11.63 10.98 -7.21
CA VAL A 161 -10.75 9.81 -7.11
C VAL A 161 -11.08 8.93 -5.90
N PHE A 162 -11.35 9.55 -4.75
CA PHE A 162 -11.58 8.86 -3.48
C PHE A 162 -13.07 8.73 -3.11
N HIS A 163 -13.96 9.43 -3.83
CA HIS A 163 -15.42 9.43 -3.63
C HIS A 163 -15.86 9.87 -2.23
N GLN A 164 -15.04 10.68 -1.55
CA GLN A 164 -15.33 11.23 -0.23
C GLN A 164 -14.53 12.54 0.00
N PRO A 165 -14.95 13.40 0.94
CA PRO A 165 -14.23 14.62 1.27
C PRO A 165 -12.83 14.35 1.80
N VAL A 166 -11.84 15.13 1.36
CA VAL A 166 -10.43 14.93 1.73
C VAL A 166 -10.18 15.04 3.23
N TYR A 167 -10.87 15.95 3.93
CA TYR A 167 -10.72 16.12 5.37
C TYR A 167 -11.18 14.88 6.13
N GLU A 168 -12.34 14.35 5.80
CA GLU A 168 -12.90 13.14 6.42
C GLU A 168 -11.97 11.94 6.20
N TRP A 169 -11.49 11.77 4.97
CA TRP A 169 -10.54 10.73 4.65
C TRP A 169 -9.22 10.84 5.45
N MET A 170 -8.65 12.04 5.55
CA MET A 170 -7.44 12.27 6.35
C MET A 170 -7.67 11.97 7.84
N MET A 171 -8.84 12.31 8.37
CA MET A 171 -9.20 12.03 9.76
C MET A 171 -9.34 10.52 10.02
N GLU A 172 -9.91 9.76 9.09
CA GLU A 172 -9.97 8.30 9.18
C GLU A 172 -8.57 7.68 9.19
N ARG A 173 -7.68 8.09 8.29
CA ARG A 173 -6.29 7.60 8.26
C ARG A 173 -5.53 7.96 9.54
N ARG A 174 -5.76 9.16 10.07
CA ARG A 174 -5.17 9.59 11.34
C ARG A 174 -5.68 8.73 12.50
N LYS A 175 -6.96 8.45 12.54
CA LYS A 175 -7.57 7.56 13.53
C LYS A 175 -6.93 6.16 13.50
N GLU A 176 -6.86 5.53 12.34
CA GLU A 176 -6.23 4.22 12.19
C GLU A 176 -4.78 4.21 12.69
N SER A 177 -4.02 5.23 12.35
CA SER A 177 -2.63 5.38 12.77
C SER A 177 -2.50 5.58 14.29
N VAL A 178 -3.37 6.40 14.89
CA VAL A 178 -3.41 6.63 16.34
C VAL A 178 -3.77 5.33 17.09
N VAL A 179 -4.80 4.62 16.63
CA VAL A 179 -5.20 3.34 17.22
C VAL A 179 -4.08 2.30 17.13
N TYR A 180 -3.38 2.27 16.01
CA TYR A 180 -2.24 1.38 15.84
C TYR A 180 -1.13 1.70 16.86
N GLU A 181 -0.74 2.97 17.01
CA GLU A 181 0.31 3.34 17.96
C GLU A 181 -0.08 3.09 19.42
N LEU A 182 -1.31 3.39 19.78
CA LEU A 182 -1.81 3.11 21.13
C LEU A 182 -1.81 1.62 21.50
N ARG A 183 -1.95 0.73 20.50
CA ARG A 183 -2.01 -0.71 20.72
C ARG A 183 -0.69 -1.44 20.62
N TYR A 184 0.21 -0.93 19.76
CA TYR A 184 1.35 -1.72 19.30
C TYR A 184 2.71 -1.03 19.48
N THR A 185 2.75 0.12 20.16
CA THR A 185 4.02 0.82 20.45
C THR A 185 4.06 1.24 21.93
N ASP A 186 5.27 1.45 22.43
CA ASP A 186 5.52 1.98 23.77
C ASP A 186 5.51 3.51 23.82
N ALA A 187 5.06 4.18 22.77
CA ALA A 187 4.99 5.64 22.70
C ALA A 187 3.98 6.17 23.74
N SER A 188 4.39 7.18 24.48
CA SER A 188 3.51 7.83 25.46
C SER A 188 2.34 8.53 24.77
N ILE A 189 1.22 8.68 25.49
CA ILE A 189 0.04 9.40 25.02
C ILE A 189 0.39 10.82 24.55
N SER A 190 1.34 11.47 25.22
CA SER A 190 1.82 12.81 24.84
C SER A 190 2.57 12.80 23.51
N GLU A 191 3.46 11.84 23.31
CA GLU A 191 4.19 11.70 22.03
C GLU A 191 3.23 11.45 20.87
N ILE A 192 2.28 10.54 21.03
CA ILE A 192 1.26 10.26 20.01
C ILE A 192 0.42 11.52 19.73
N CYS A 193 -0.04 12.22 20.76
CA CYS A 193 -0.78 13.47 20.64
C CYS A 193 -0.07 14.49 19.74
N TYR A 194 1.18 14.80 20.04
CA TYR A 194 1.93 15.81 19.30
C TYR A 194 2.37 15.32 17.90
N LYS A 195 2.71 14.04 17.76
CA LYS A 195 3.06 13.41 16.48
C LYS A 195 1.93 13.56 15.45
N TYR A 196 0.69 13.36 15.87
CA TYR A 196 -0.47 13.48 14.99
C TYR A 196 -1.06 14.88 14.92
N GLY A 197 -0.34 15.89 15.45
CA GLY A 197 -0.66 17.31 15.29
C GLY A 197 -1.83 17.80 16.15
N PHE A 198 -2.11 17.13 17.26
CA PHE A 198 -3.05 17.65 18.25
C PHE A 198 -2.37 18.71 19.12
N GLU A 199 -3.04 19.83 19.31
CA GLU A 199 -2.51 20.96 20.06
C GLU A 199 -2.46 20.71 21.58
N SER A 200 -3.29 19.80 22.08
CA SER A 200 -3.35 19.50 23.51
C SER A 200 -3.89 18.10 23.78
N LEU A 201 -3.51 17.55 24.93
CA LEU A 201 -4.02 16.26 25.43
C LEU A 201 -5.54 16.22 25.60
N PRO A 202 -6.24 17.26 26.10
CA PRO A 202 -7.69 17.29 26.11
C PRO A 202 -8.32 17.17 24.73
N HIS A 203 -7.76 17.87 23.73
CA HIS A 203 -8.22 17.77 22.33
C HIS A 203 -8.02 16.34 21.79
N PHE A 204 -6.85 15.76 22.03
CA PHE A 204 -6.55 14.37 21.66
C PHE A 204 -7.49 13.36 22.36
N SER A 205 -7.70 13.52 23.67
CA SER A 205 -8.60 12.65 24.43
C SER A 205 -10.04 12.71 23.90
N ASN A 206 -10.52 13.91 23.57
CA ASN A 206 -11.85 14.05 22.96
C ASN A 206 -11.93 13.39 21.58
N PHE A 207 -10.88 13.49 20.78
CA PHE A 207 -10.77 12.78 19.50
C PHE A 207 -10.85 11.26 19.70
N CYS A 208 -10.06 10.70 20.62
CA CYS A 208 -10.07 9.26 20.92
C CYS A 208 -11.41 8.74 21.46
N LYS A 209 -12.15 9.57 22.24
CA LYS A 209 -13.46 9.20 22.77
C LYS A 209 -14.57 9.21 21.72
N LYS A 210 -14.44 10.09 20.72
CA LYS A 210 -15.44 10.29 19.66
C LYS A 210 -15.27 9.30 18.51
N ASN A 211 -14.10 8.72 18.36
CA ASN A 211 -13.69 7.88 17.24
C ASN A 211 -13.20 6.50 17.68
#